data_df9e50d565dbc170454130580f2b6c90
#
_entry.id   df9e50d565dbc170454130580f2b6c90
#
_cell.length_a   1.000
_cell.length_b   1.000
_cell.length_c   1.000
_cell.angle_alpha   90.00
_cell.angle_beta   90.00
_cell.angle_gamma   90.00
#
_symmetry.space_group_name_H-M   'P 1'
#
loop_
_entity.id
_entity.type
_entity.pdbx_description
1 polymer ?
#
loop_
_entity_poly.entity_id
_entity_poly.type
_entity_poly.pdbx_seq_one_letter_code
_entity_poly.pdbx_strand_id
1 'polypeptide(L)'
;KEYIKNIIAESLKDEVDVDREWERLFSSIEKKTISKMKTRRLFLQYMKYAAAVVLGIGVSLSTLYLTNQENLSTVGNYKLVTSKGEKSYLQLPDGTRVWLNSCTTLEYAENYGHSNRSIYLDGEAYFEVAKNKDLPFVVKANGIDVKAIGTAFNVSAYMEDSQLTTTLFNGKVAVQPTLTKQEVLLEPNQVAVYDKSRNKIEVVPYDKKLFAQWRGGFLSFKMMYLQ
;
A
#
# COMPACT_ATOMS: atom_id res chain seq x y z
N LYS A 1 -42.26 -81.57 48.55
CA LYS A 1 -40.75 -81.64 48.53
C LYS A 1 -40.19 -81.99 47.15
N GLU A 2 -40.91 -82.76 46.34
CA GLU A 2 -40.45 -83.15 45.00
C GLU A 2 -40.55 -81.97 43.95
N TYR A 3 -41.58 -81.15 44.10
CA TYR A 3 -41.76 -79.95 43.18
C TYR A 3 -40.63 -78.94 43.32
N ILE A 4 -40.13 -78.67 44.50
CA ILE A 4 -38.99 -77.79 44.77
C ILE A 4 -37.68 -78.32 44.20
N LYS A 5 -37.49 -79.67 44.29
CA LYS A 5 -36.31 -80.34 43.72
C LYS A 5 -36.27 -80.22 42.19
N ASN A 6 -37.45 -80.29 41.54
CA ASN A 6 -37.54 -80.16 40.10
C ASN A 6 -37.27 -78.69 39.60
N ILE A 7 -37.74 -77.71 40.35
CA ILE A 7 -37.46 -76.27 40.01
C ILE A 7 -35.99 -75.96 40.20
N ILE A 8 -35.35 -76.49 41.25
CA ILE A 8 -33.92 -76.29 41.47
C ILE A 8 -33.09 -77.05 40.42
N ALA A 9 -33.51 -78.26 40.00
CA ALA A 9 -32.83 -78.95 38.91
C ALA A 9 -33.00 -78.33 37.52
N GLU A 10 -34.12 -77.64 37.27
CA GLU A 10 -34.38 -76.94 36.07
C GLU A 10 -33.61 -75.57 36.02
N SER A 11 -33.45 -74.90 37.16
CA SER A 11 -32.67 -73.65 37.27
C SER A 11 -31.15 -73.88 37.23
N LEU A 12 -30.69 -75.10 37.53
CA LEU A 12 -29.28 -75.53 37.45
C LEU A 12 -28.91 -76.04 36.04
N LYS A 13 -29.87 -76.10 35.10
CA LYS A 13 -29.65 -76.52 33.69
C LYS A 13 -29.14 -75.45 32.78
N ASP A 14 -29.21 -74.21 33.21
CA ASP A 14 -28.48 -73.11 32.56
C ASP A 14 -27.03 -73.08 33.09
N GLU A 15 -26.30 -74.15 32.78
CA GLU A 15 -24.85 -74.12 32.88
C GLU A 15 -24.35 -73.13 31.87
N VAL A 16 -24.08 -71.93 32.36
CA VAL A 16 -23.45 -70.87 31.54
C VAL A 16 -22.13 -71.43 31.05
N ASP A 17 -22.04 -71.76 29.77
CA ASP A 17 -20.82 -72.23 29.15
C ASP A 17 -19.80 -71.07 29.15
N VAL A 18 -19.09 -71.02 30.27
CA VAL A 18 -18.10 -69.95 30.57
C VAL A 18 -17.03 -69.91 29.49
N ASP A 19 -16.64 -71.04 28.94
CA ASP A 19 -15.62 -71.11 27.90
C ASP A 19 -16.10 -70.48 26.58
N ARG A 20 -17.36 -70.69 26.24
CA ARG A 20 -17.99 -70.11 25.06
C ARG A 20 -18.15 -68.54 25.16
N GLU A 21 -18.48 -68.10 26.37
CA GLU A 21 -18.58 -66.61 26.58
C GLU A 21 -17.18 -65.98 26.66
N TRP A 22 -16.18 -66.69 27.20
CA TRP A 22 -14.78 -66.25 27.12
C TRP A 22 -14.28 -66.16 25.70
N GLU A 23 -14.51 -67.15 24.85
CA GLU A 23 -14.14 -67.12 23.45
C GLU A 23 -14.78 -65.92 22.68
N ARG A 24 -16.06 -65.62 22.94
CA ARG A 24 -16.75 -64.47 22.40
C ARG A 24 -16.11 -63.18 22.87
N LEU A 25 -15.79 -63.06 24.12
CA LEU A 25 -15.10 -61.88 24.66
C LEU A 25 -13.71 -61.68 24.03
N PHE A 26 -12.90 -62.72 23.99
CA PHE A 26 -11.57 -62.66 23.38
C PHE A 26 -11.65 -62.29 21.86
N SER A 27 -12.54 -62.91 21.12
CA SER A 27 -12.73 -62.62 19.69
C SER A 27 -13.20 -61.19 19.47
N SER A 28 -13.97 -60.60 20.39
CA SER A 28 -14.43 -59.21 20.28
C SER A 28 -13.32 -58.22 20.60
N ILE A 29 -12.43 -58.54 21.53
CA ILE A 29 -11.26 -57.73 21.89
C ILE A 29 -10.23 -57.75 20.75
N GLU A 30 -9.96 -58.91 20.20
CA GLU A 30 -9.00 -59.09 19.11
C GLU A 30 -9.44 -58.36 17.84
N LYS A 31 -10.72 -58.44 17.46
CA LYS A 31 -11.29 -57.66 16.35
C LYS A 31 -11.19 -56.15 16.57
N LYS A 32 -11.40 -55.63 17.77
CA LYS A 32 -11.30 -54.23 18.12
C LYS A 32 -9.86 -53.72 18.02
N THR A 33 -8.89 -54.53 18.42
CA THR A 33 -7.47 -54.15 18.41
C THR A 33 -6.89 -54.08 16.99
N ILE A 34 -7.23 -55.08 16.17
CA ILE A 34 -6.78 -55.14 14.75
C ILE A 34 -7.41 -54.00 13.90
N SER A 35 -8.66 -53.66 14.17
CA SER A 35 -9.35 -52.56 13.47
C SER A 35 -8.68 -51.20 13.75
N LYS A 36 -8.30 -50.91 14.99
CA LYS A 36 -7.61 -49.68 15.37
C LYS A 36 -6.20 -49.56 14.75
N MET A 37 -5.49 -50.67 14.59
CA MET A 37 -4.15 -50.64 13.99
C MET A 37 -4.18 -50.43 12.47
N LYS A 38 -5.16 -50.99 11.77
CA LYS A 38 -5.33 -50.78 10.33
C LYS A 38 -5.71 -49.32 9.99
N THR A 39 -6.64 -48.73 10.73
CA THR A 39 -7.04 -47.33 10.54
C THR A 39 -5.91 -46.38 10.86
N ARG A 40 -5.10 -46.63 11.89
CA ARG A 40 -3.94 -45.80 12.22
C ARG A 40 -2.84 -45.83 11.13
N ARG A 41 -2.58 -46.97 10.50
CA ARG A 41 -1.61 -47.09 9.39
C ARG A 41 -2.10 -46.34 8.13
N LEU A 42 -3.35 -46.47 7.80
CA LEU A 42 -3.96 -45.76 6.68
C LEU A 42 -3.95 -44.25 6.94
N PHE A 43 -4.31 -43.81 8.15
CA PHE A 43 -4.27 -42.40 8.54
C PHE A 43 -2.86 -41.83 8.43
N LEU A 44 -1.82 -42.56 8.88
CA LEU A 44 -0.42 -42.11 8.75
C LEU A 44 0.06 -42.02 7.29
N GLN A 45 -0.43 -42.90 6.40
CA GLN A 45 -0.13 -42.84 4.98
C GLN A 45 -0.77 -41.58 4.33
N TYR A 46 -2.06 -41.33 4.59
CA TYR A 46 -2.73 -40.12 4.05
C TYR A 46 -2.18 -38.81 4.62
N MET A 47 -1.70 -38.84 5.86
CA MET A 47 -1.07 -37.66 6.49
C MET A 47 0.20 -37.22 5.76
N LYS A 48 0.98 -38.14 5.17
CA LYS A 48 2.14 -37.81 4.34
C LYS A 48 1.73 -37.07 3.05
N TYR A 49 0.65 -37.49 2.40
CA TYR A 49 0.12 -36.82 1.21
C TYR A 49 -0.51 -35.46 1.55
N ALA A 50 -1.22 -35.36 2.68
CA ALA A 50 -1.76 -34.10 3.16
C ALA A 50 -0.65 -33.07 3.44
N ALA A 51 0.46 -33.50 4.08
CA ALA A 51 1.62 -32.64 4.30
C ALA A 51 2.26 -32.14 3.00
N ALA A 52 2.37 -33.00 1.99
CA ALA A 52 2.90 -32.60 0.67
C ALA A 52 2.00 -31.59 -0.04
N VAL A 53 0.67 -31.74 0.06
CA VAL A 53 -0.29 -30.76 -0.50
C VAL A 53 -0.19 -29.42 0.21
N VAL A 54 -0.12 -29.39 1.55
CA VAL A 54 0.03 -28.15 2.32
C VAL A 54 1.34 -27.45 2.00
N LEU A 55 2.44 -28.20 1.87
CA LEU A 55 3.73 -27.64 1.45
C LEU A 55 3.66 -27.08 0.01
N GLY A 56 3.02 -27.80 -0.91
CA GLY A 56 2.84 -27.31 -2.28
C GLY A 56 2.03 -26.01 -2.35
N ILE A 57 0.95 -25.92 -1.58
CA ILE A 57 0.15 -24.69 -1.49
C ILE A 57 0.99 -23.56 -0.84
N GLY A 58 1.73 -23.85 0.22
CA GLY A 58 2.60 -22.88 0.90
C GLY A 58 3.68 -22.31 -0.03
N VAL A 59 4.35 -23.17 -0.79
CA VAL A 59 5.35 -22.75 -1.80
C VAL A 59 4.68 -21.95 -2.92
N SER A 60 3.53 -22.37 -3.43
CA SER A 60 2.79 -21.65 -4.47
C SER A 60 2.34 -20.26 -4.01
N LEU A 61 1.79 -20.14 -2.79
CA LEU A 61 1.41 -18.84 -2.22
C LEU A 61 2.63 -17.96 -1.93
N SER A 62 3.74 -18.55 -1.47
CA SER A 62 4.99 -17.83 -1.26
C SER A 62 5.58 -17.30 -2.57
N THR A 63 5.58 -18.09 -3.64
CA THR A 63 6.04 -17.62 -4.96
C THR A 63 5.13 -16.52 -5.51
N LEU A 64 3.81 -16.64 -5.39
CA LEU A 64 2.87 -15.58 -5.77
C LEU A 64 3.08 -14.30 -4.96
N TYR A 65 3.34 -14.42 -3.67
CA TYR A 65 3.63 -13.27 -2.82
C TYR A 65 4.96 -12.59 -3.19
N LEU A 66 6.01 -13.36 -3.44
CA LEU A 66 7.34 -12.84 -3.85
C LEU A 66 7.30 -12.22 -5.25
N THR A 67 6.63 -12.85 -6.23
CA THR A 67 6.50 -12.31 -7.59
C THR A 67 5.63 -11.05 -7.64
N ASN A 68 4.62 -10.93 -6.77
CA ASN A 68 3.87 -9.68 -6.65
C ASN A 68 4.71 -8.52 -6.09
N GLN A 69 5.74 -8.79 -5.27
CA GLN A 69 6.65 -7.75 -4.80
C GLN A 69 7.64 -7.29 -5.88
N GLU A 70 8.08 -8.16 -6.78
CA GLU A 70 9.02 -7.80 -7.85
C GLU A 70 8.38 -7.01 -9.00
N ASN A 71 7.06 -7.11 -9.20
CA ASN A 71 6.33 -6.32 -10.21
C ASN A 71 6.21 -4.82 -9.86
N LEU A 72 6.69 -4.38 -8.69
CA LEU A 72 6.80 -2.94 -8.37
C LEU A 72 8.02 -2.26 -9.02
N SER A 73 8.92 -2.99 -9.67
CA SER A 73 10.23 -2.47 -10.07
C SER A 73 10.38 -2.17 -11.57
N THR A 74 9.36 -2.39 -12.41
CA THR A 74 9.43 -2.13 -13.85
C THR A 74 8.24 -1.31 -14.37
N VAL A 75 7.62 -0.49 -13.52
CA VAL A 75 6.69 0.53 -14.03
C VAL A 75 7.55 1.58 -14.72
N GLY A 76 7.44 1.67 -16.04
CA GLY A 76 8.07 2.72 -16.82
C GLY A 76 7.69 4.10 -16.24
N ASN A 77 8.64 5.02 -16.24
CA ASN A 77 8.38 6.38 -15.83
C ASN A 77 8.37 7.28 -17.07
N TYR A 78 7.36 8.13 -17.17
CA TYR A 78 7.38 9.24 -18.11
C TYR A 78 8.20 10.39 -17.51
N LYS A 79 9.14 10.90 -18.30
CA LYS A 79 10.01 12.01 -17.91
C LYS A 79 9.86 13.14 -18.94
N LEU A 80 9.50 14.32 -18.45
CA LEU A 80 9.43 15.55 -19.24
C LEU A 80 10.49 16.51 -18.73
N VAL A 81 11.22 17.12 -19.64
CA VAL A 81 12.30 18.06 -19.31
C VAL A 81 12.12 19.31 -20.18
N THR A 82 12.20 20.47 -19.56
CA THR A 82 12.26 21.77 -20.25
C THR A 82 13.67 22.33 -20.16
N SER A 83 14.17 22.86 -21.27
CA SER A 83 15.48 23.51 -21.36
C SER A 83 15.45 24.95 -20.83
N LYS A 84 16.62 25.56 -20.75
CA LYS A 84 16.72 26.99 -20.38
C LYS A 84 15.93 27.87 -21.33
N GLY A 85 15.01 28.71 -20.79
CA GLY A 85 14.14 29.58 -21.54
C GLY A 85 12.92 28.88 -22.17
N GLU A 86 12.84 27.55 -22.08
CA GLU A 86 11.71 26.78 -22.59
C GLU A 86 10.61 26.69 -21.52
N LYS A 87 9.35 26.67 -21.95
CA LYS A 87 8.18 26.40 -21.14
C LYS A 87 7.33 25.34 -21.84
N SER A 88 6.71 24.48 -21.10
CA SER A 88 5.87 23.42 -21.66
C SER A 88 4.53 23.35 -20.97
N TYR A 89 3.53 22.85 -21.68
CA TYR A 89 2.20 22.53 -21.16
C TYR A 89 1.91 21.08 -21.44
N LEU A 90 1.35 20.39 -20.45
CA LEU A 90 0.86 19.04 -20.61
C LEU A 90 -0.43 18.82 -19.82
N GLN A 91 -1.21 17.85 -20.26
CA GLN A 91 -2.33 17.33 -19.51
C GLN A 91 -2.02 15.88 -19.09
N LEU A 92 -2.11 15.63 -17.79
CA LEU A 92 -1.91 14.30 -17.23
C LEU A 92 -3.12 13.39 -17.50
N PRO A 93 -2.98 12.06 -17.42
CA PRO A 93 -4.06 11.10 -17.69
C PRO A 93 -5.32 11.29 -16.85
N ASP A 94 -5.19 11.86 -15.65
CA ASP A 94 -6.30 12.17 -14.75
C ASP A 94 -7.03 13.48 -15.05
N GLY A 95 -6.62 14.19 -16.10
CA GLY A 95 -7.15 15.49 -16.51
C GLY A 95 -6.48 16.69 -15.82
N THR A 96 -5.51 16.47 -14.93
CA THR A 96 -4.71 17.55 -14.31
C THR A 96 -3.91 18.28 -15.38
N ARG A 97 -3.96 19.62 -15.37
CA ARG A 97 -3.21 20.48 -16.29
C ARG A 97 -1.95 20.99 -15.59
N VAL A 98 -0.82 20.91 -16.28
CA VAL A 98 0.48 21.27 -15.75
C VAL A 98 1.19 22.19 -16.73
N TRP A 99 1.73 23.31 -16.23
CA TRP A 99 2.64 24.18 -16.95
C TRP A 99 4.01 24.09 -16.29
N LEU A 100 5.01 23.72 -17.07
CA LEU A 100 6.41 23.65 -16.65
C LEU A 100 7.13 24.92 -17.01
N ASN A 101 7.86 25.48 -16.06
CA ASN A 101 8.79 26.60 -16.31
C ASN A 101 10.11 26.08 -16.88
N SER A 102 11.04 26.97 -17.18
CA SER A 102 12.36 26.60 -17.73
C SER A 102 13.18 25.79 -16.75
N CYS A 103 14.10 24.96 -17.26
CA CYS A 103 14.99 24.09 -16.47
C CYS A 103 14.23 23.20 -15.48
N THR A 104 13.10 22.64 -15.90
CA THR A 104 12.22 21.84 -15.04
C THR A 104 12.16 20.40 -15.52
N THR A 105 12.29 19.48 -14.59
CA THR A 105 12.06 18.04 -14.79
C THR A 105 10.82 17.61 -14.06
N LEU A 106 9.89 16.93 -14.73
CA LEU A 106 8.71 16.31 -14.16
C LEU A 106 8.69 14.82 -14.51
N GLU A 107 8.51 13.98 -13.51
CA GLU A 107 8.44 12.54 -13.69
C GLU A 107 7.19 11.96 -13.03
N TYR A 108 6.52 11.00 -13.69
CA TYR A 108 5.42 10.24 -13.12
C TYR A 108 5.42 8.81 -13.66
N ALA A 109 4.88 7.88 -12.87
CA ALA A 109 4.85 6.47 -13.23
C ALA A 109 3.81 6.18 -14.32
N GLU A 110 4.02 5.13 -15.10
CA GLU A 110 3.09 4.66 -16.15
C GLU A 110 1.69 4.35 -15.60
N ASN A 111 1.60 3.88 -14.35
CA ASN A 111 0.33 3.61 -13.67
C ASN A 111 -0.29 4.83 -12.97
N TYR A 112 0.21 6.05 -13.25
CA TYR A 112 -0.35 7.29 -12.75
C TYR A 112 -1.85 7.42 -13.08
N GLY A 113 -2.63 7.85 -12.11
CA GLY A 113 -4.07 8.03 -12.24
C GLY A 113 -4.90 6.79 -11.93
N HIS A 114 -4.32 5.59 -11.86
CA HIS A 114 -5.00 4.34 -11.50
C HIS A 114 -4.91 4.02 -10.00
N SER A 115 -3.69 3.86 -9.48
CA SER A 115 -3.43 3.49 -8.09
C SER A 115 -2.78 4.60 -7.27
N ASN A 116 -2.16 5.57 -7.94
CA ASN A 116 -1.55 6.75 -7.32
C ASN A 116 -1.62 7.95 -8.25
N ARG A 117 -1.48 9.15 -7.69
CA ARG A 117 -1.38 10.42 -8.42
C ARG A 117 -0.16 11.20 -7.94
N SER A 118 0.97 10.48 -7.82
CA SER A 118 2.24 11.07 -7.37
C SER A 118 3.11 11.44 -8.57
N ILE A 119 3.71 12.61 -8.51
CA ILE A 119 4.71 13.08 -9.47
C ILE A 119 5.96 13.55 -8.74
N TYR A 120 7.10 13.51 -9.41
CA TYR A 120 8.35 14.09 -8.95
C TYR A 120 8.63 15.36 -9.75
N LEU A 121 9.03 16.41 -9.03
CA LEU A 121 9.33 17.72 -9.62
C LEU A 121 10.70 18.20 -9.15
N ASP A 122 11.56 18.53 -10.12
CA ASP A 122 12.75 19.34 -9.91
C ASP A 122 12.67 20.56 -10.84
N GLY A 123 12.51 21.75 -10.27
CA GLY A 123 12.23 22.97 -11.01
C GLY A 123 10.93 23.66 -10.58
N GLU A 124 10.24 24.31 -11.49
CA GLU A 124 9.02 25.07 -11.20
C GLU A 124 7.87 24.67 -12.11
N ALA A 125 6.71 24.38 -11.48
CA ALA A 125 5.50 24.05 -12.20
C ALA A 125 4.25 24.63 -11.55
N TYR A 126 3.30 25.01 -12.39
CA TYR A 126 1.95 25.40 -11.98
C TYR A 126 0.99 24.27 -12.32
N PHE A 127 0.10 23.96 -11.38
CA PHE A 127 -0.84 22.86 -11.44
C PHE A 127 -2.27 23.35 -11.34
N GLU A 128 -3.14 22.84 -12.21
CA GLU A 128 -4.59 22.87 -12.05
C GLU A 128 -5.07 21.45 -11.91
N VAL A 129 -5.21 21.01 -10.66
CA VAL A 129 -5.45 19.61 -10.33
C VAL A 129 -6.89 19.21 -10.53
N ALA A 130 -7.13 18.14 -11.27
CA ALA A 130 -8.44 17.53 -11.41
C ALA A 130 -8.96 17.02 -10.05
N LYS A 131 -10.22 17.36 -9.73
CA LYS A 131 -10.81 17.04 -8.44
C LYS A 131 -11.03 15.53 -8.29
N ASN A 132 -10.37 14.93 -7.31
CA ASN A 132 -10.56 13.54 -6.91
C ASN A 132 -10.29 13.40 -5.40
N LYS A 133 -11.33 13.12 -4.62
CA LYS A 133 -11.22 12.99 -3.16
C LYS A 133 -10.65 11.66 -2.71
N ASP A 134 -10.84 10.62 -3.52
CA ASP A 134 -10.47 9.24 -3.16
C ASP A 134 -8.97 8.98 -3.41
N LEU A 135 -8.38 9.75 -4.35
CA LEU A 135 -6.98 9.62 -4.72
C LEU A 135 -6.30 11.00 -4.76
N PRO A 136 -5.70 11.47 -3.66
CA PRO A 136 -5.02 12.76 -3.59
C PRO A 136 -3.87 12.88 -4.62
N PHE A 137 -3.71 14.07 -5.21
CA PHE A 137 -2.57 14.41 -6.04
C PHE A 137 -1.39 14.81 -5.16
N VAL A 138 -0.20 14.27 -5.42
CA VAL A 138 1.00 14.51 -4.62
C VAL A 138 2.16 14.93 -5.50
N VAL A 139 2.73 16.11 -5.23
CA VAL A 139 3.99 16.56 -5.82
C VAL A 139 5.12 16.30 -4.82
N LYS A 140 6.06 15.45 -5.18
CA LYS A 140 7.29 15.21 -4.42
C LYS A 140 8.40 16.09 -5.01
N ALA A 141 8.93 17.02 -4.23
CA ALA A 141 9.86 18.01 -4.72
C ALA A 141 10.95 18.29 -3.68
N ASN A 142 12.18 17.92 -3.99
CA ASN A 142 13.44 18.29 -3.30
C ASN A 142 13.37 18.49 -1.76
N GLY A 143 12.69 17.58 -1.05
CA GLY A 143 12.59 17.59 0.42
C GLY A 143 11.22 17.97 0.97
N ILE A 144 10.21 18.24 0.11
CA ILE A 144 8.82 18.48 0.49
C ILE A 144 7.87 17.59 -0.31
N ASP A 145 6.78 17.21 0.32
CA ASP A 145 5.60 16.62 -0.31
C ASP A 145 4.45 17.64 -0.28
N VAL A 146 3.85 17.89 -1.43
CA VAL A 146 2.72 18.82 -1.60
C VAL A 146 1.48 18.04 -2.00
N LYS A 147 0.46 17.97 -1.13
CA LYS A 147 -0.78 17.21 -1.35
C LYS A 147 -1.93 18.12 -1.72
N ALA A 148 -2.69 17.74 -2.73
CA ALA A 148 -3.79 18.53 -3.30
C ALA A 148 -5.00 17.66 -3.66
N ILE A 149 -6.23 18.25 -3.58
CA ILE A 149 -7.50 17.59 -3.91
C ILE A 149 -8.37 18.51 -4.79
N GLY A 150 -7.91 18.81 -6.00
CA GLY A 150 -8.68 19.73 -6.88
C GLY A 150 -8.41 21.19 -6.58
N THR A 151 -7.18 21.62 -6.79
CA THR A 151 -6.62 22.91 -6.40
C THR A 151 -5.83 23.52 -7.54
N ALA A 152 -5.63 24.86 -7.50
CA ALA A 152 -4.72 25.57 -8.37
C ALA A 152 -3.55 26.12 -7.53
N PHE A 153 -2.31 25.67 -7.81
CA PHE A 153 -1.12 26.07 -7.06
C PHE A 153 0.14 26.01 -7.90
N ASN A 154 1.19 26.70 -7.44
CA ASN A 154 2.54 26.68 -8.02
C ASN A 154 3.51 26.07 -7.03
N VAL A 155 4.46 25.28 -7.52
CA VAL A 155 5.60 24.79 -6.76
C VAL A 155 6.86 25.23 -7.46
N SER A 156 7.74 25.95 -6.75
CA SER A 156 9.11 26.25 -7.18
C SER A 156 10.09 25.54 -6.26
N ALA A 157 10.78 24.56 -6.81
CA ALA A 157 11.59 23.61 -6.08
C ALA A 157 12.82 23.16 -6.86
N TYR A 158 13.62 24.12 -7.34
CA TYR A 158 14.90 23.81 -7.98
C TYR A 158 15.89 23.22 -6.96
N MET A 159 16.65 22.24 -7.41
CA MET A 159 17.59 21.53 -6.53
C MET A 159 18.66 22.47 -5.92
N GLU A 160 19.11 23.44 -6.71
CA GLU A 160 20.12 24.44 -6.29
C GLU A 160 19.59 25.51 -5.34
N ASP A 161 18.26 25.72 -5.26
CA ASP A 161 17.69 26.74 -4.40
C ASP A 161 17.75 26.35 -2.92
N SER A 162 18.12 27.28 -2.05
CA SER A 162 18.13 27.08 -0.60
C SER A 162 16.72 27.08 0.00
N GLN A 163 15.76 27.69 -0.72
CA GLN A 163 14.37 27.79 -0.31
C GLN A 163 13.46 27.29 -1.41
N LEU A 164 12.46 26.50 -1.04
CA LEU A 164 11.40 26.04 -1.94
C LEU A 164 10.10 26.76 -1.58
N THR A 165 9.28 27.05 -2.60
CA THR A 165 8.01 27.73 -2.37
C THR A 165 6.84 26.97 -2.95
N THR A 166 5.73 26.97 -2.20
CA THR A 166 4.44 26.48 -2.67
C THR A 166 3.41 27.59 -2.51
N THR A 167 2.86 28.08 -3.61
CA THR A 167 1.86 29.16 -3.63
C THR A 167 0.50 28.60 -3.96
N LEU A 168 -0.49 28.85 -3.10
CA LEU A 168 -1.86 28.42 -3.32
C LEU A 168 -2.73 29.55 -3.86
N PHE A 169 -3.39 29.29 -5.00
CA PHE A 169 -4.33 30.23 -5.63
C PHE A 169 -5.79 29.88 -5.37
N ASN A 170 -6.13 28.58 -5.37
CA ASN A 170 -7.50 28.12 -5.17
C ASN A 170 -7.52 26.73 -4.51
N GLY A 171 -8.45 26.50 -3.61
CA GLY A 171 -8.65 25.24 -2.92
C GLY A 171 -7.88 25.11 -1.62
N LYS A 172 -7.33 23.94 -1.33
CA LYS A 172 -6.49 23.66 -0.15
C LYS A 172 -5.32 22.79 -0.55
N VAL A 173 -4.15 23.10 -0.02
CA VAL A 173 -2.91 22.35 -0.22
C VAL A 173 -2.27 22.10 1.13
N ALA A 174 -1.82 20.87 1.35
CA ALA A 174 -1.01 20.50 2.50
C ALA A 174 0.46 20.35 2.05
N VAL A 175 1.37 21.03 2.73
CA VAL A 175 2.82 20.98 2.48
C VAL A 175 3.49 20.31 3.68
N GLN A 176 4.28 19.28 3.41
CA GLN A 176 4.93 18.47 4.44
C GLN A 176 6.41 18.29 4.11
N PRO A 177 7.36 18.73 4.97
CA PRO A 177 8.76 18.36 4.81
C PRO A 177 8.94 16.86 4.98
N THR A 178 9.72 16.25 4.11
CA THR A 178 9.96 14.79 4.12
C THR A 178 10.61 14.32 5.42
N LEU A 179 11.47 15.15 6.03
CA LEU A 179 12.21 14.79 7.24
C LEU A 179 11.41 14.92 8.54
N THR A 180 10.62 16.02 8.70
CA THR A 180 9.92 16.30 9.97
C THR A 180 8.50 15.77 10.03
N LYS A 181 7.88 15.51 8.87
CA LYS A 181 6.47 15.09 8.73
C LYS A 181 5.45 16.07 9.35
N GLN A 182 5.86 17.30 9.70
CA GLN A 182 4.97 18.33 10.19
C GLN A 182 4.21 18.95 9.01
N GLU A 183 2.95 18.60 8.86
CA GLU A 183 2.09 19.09 7.79
C GLU A 183 1.62 20.53 8.06
N VAL A 184 1.69 21.38 7.06
CA VAL A 184 1.19 22.76 7.08
C VAL A 184 0.13 22.91 6.01
N LEU A 185 -1.07 23.34 6.38
CA LEU A 185 -2.19 23.57 5.47
C LEU A 185 -2.16 25.02 4.97
N LEU A 186 -2.20 25.19 3.65
CA LEU A 186 -2.32 26.50 3.00
C LEU A 186 -3.77 26.81 2.69
N GLU A 187 -4.12 28.09 2.84
CA GLU A 187 -5.32 28.72 2.34
C GLU A 187 -5.03 29.54 1.09
N PRO A 188 -6.05 29.86 0.27
CA PRO A 188 -5.85 30.69 -0.92
C PRO A 188 -5.14 32.00 -0.61
N ASN A 189 -4.22 32.40 -1.50
CA ASN A 189 -3.32 33.57 -1.35
C ASN A 189 -2.30 33.43 -0.20
N GLN A 190 -1.91 32.18 0.13
CA GLN A 190 -0.77 31.93 1.01
C GLN A 190 0.36 31.24 0.25
N VAL A 191 1.57 31.40 0.77
CA VAL A 191 2.80 30.79 0.29
C VAL A 191 3.47 30.06 1.45
N ALA A 192 3.76 28.78 1.27
CA ALA A 192 4.68 28.06 2.12
C ALA A 192 6.10 28.26 1.58
N VAL A 193 6.99 28.75 2.42
CA VAL A 193 8.43 28.88 2.15
C VAL A 193 9.16 27.86 3.01
N TYR A 194 9.73 26.84 2.37
CA TYR A 194 10.53 25.81 3.02
C TYR A 194 12.01 26.15 2.92
N ASP A 195 12.66 26.34 4.05
CA ASP A 195 14.10 26.53 4.16
C ASP A 195 14.78 25.16 4.37
N LYS A 196 15.56 24.73 3.37
CA LYS A 196 16.25 23.42 3.39
C LYS A 196 17.28 23.33 4.52
N SER A 197 17.95 24.45 4.86
CA SER A 197 19.00 24.46 5.88
C SER A 197 18.46 24.32 7.29
N ARG A 198 17.29 24.91 7.54
CA ARG A 198 16.61 24.89 8.83
C ARG A 198 15.56 23.77 8.94
N ASN A 199 15.25 23.12 7.82
CA ASN A 199 14.18 22.14 7.72
C ASN A 199 12.84 22.64 8.30
N LYS A 200 12.50 23.90 7.98
CA LYS A 200 11.33 24.61 8.53
C LYS A 200 10.50 25.22 7.43
N ILE A 201 9.17 25.11 7.57
CA ILE A 201 8.21 25.83 6.72
C ILE A 201 7.75 27.09 7.46
N GLU A 202 7.71 28.20 6.72
CA GLU A 202 7.06 29.44 7.14
C GLU A 202 5.93 29.75 6.16
N VAL A 203 4.77 30.18 6.66
CA VAL A 203 3.64 30.59 5.83
C VAL A 203 3.56 32.10 5.80
N VAL A 204 3.58 32.66 4.58
CA VAL A 204 3.49 34.09 4.36
C VAL A 204 2.35 34.42 3.38
N PRO A 205 1.77 35.63 3.43
CA PRO A 205 0.79 36.07 2.46
C PRO A 205 1.39 36.13 1.05
N TYR A 206 0.59 35.77 0.04
CA TYR A 206 1.00 35.90 -1.37
C TYR A 206 1.06 37.37 -1.78
N ASP A 207 2.24 37.84 -2.18
CA ASP A 207 2.44 39.14 -2.82
C ASP A 207 2.73 38.96 -4.31
N LYS A 208 1.82 39.48 -5.16
CA LYS A 208 1.97 39.40 -6.62
C LYS A 208 3.27 40.05 -7.13
N LYS A 209 3.86 40.98 -6.37
CA LYS A 209 5.13 41.62 -6.72
C LYS A 209 6.35 40.74 -6.44
N LEU A 210 6.24 39.84 -5.47
CA LEU A 210 7.33 38.96 -5.04
C LEU A 210 7.37 37.64 -5.79
N PHE A 211 6.21 37.14 -6.20
CA PHE A 211 6.07 35.85 -6.85
C PHE A 211 5.70 36.05 -8.32
N ALA A 212 6.63 35.78 -9.22
CA ALA A 212 6.48 36.00 -10.64
C ALA A 212 5.32 35.20 -11.24
N GLN A 213 4.43 35.88 -11.95
CA GLN A 213 3.38 35.23 -12.75
C GLN A 213 3.97 34.83 -14.12
N TRP A 214 4.93 33.91 -14.11
CA TRP A 214 5.64 33.50 -15.33
C TRP A 214 4.72 32.82 -16.38
N ARG A 215 3.56 32.29 -15.95
CA ARG A 215 2.58 31.65 -16.84
C ARG A 215 1.99 32.63 -17.87
N GLY A 216 1.80 33.88 -17.49
CA GLY A 216 1.23 34.92 -18.37
C GLY A 216 2.23 35.62 -19.31
N GLY A 217 3.47 35.15 -19.39
CA GLY A 217 4.50 35.76 -20.23
C GLY A 217 5.12 37.02 -19.66
N PHE A 218 4.75 37.45 -18.46
CA PHE A 218 5.35 38.62 -17.81
C PHE A 218 6.55 38.21 -16.96
N LEU A 219 7.72 38.73 -17.27
CA LEU A 219 8.92 38.61 -16.45
C LEU A 219 8.92 39.77 -15.44
N SER A 220 8.70 39.48 -14.16
CA SER A 220 9.01 40.49 -13.12
C SER A 220 10.42 40.23 -12.61
N PHE A 221 11.32 41.18 -12.80
CA PHE A 221 12.67 41.15 -12.25
C PHE A 221 12.66 41.76 -10.84
N LYS A 222 13.01 40.98 -9.85
CA LYS A 222 13.34 41.49 -8.52
C LYS A 222 14.80 41.98 -8.59
N MET A 223 15.05 43.29 -8.62
CA MET A 223 16.38 43.79 -8.30
C MET A 223 16.65 43.54 -6.81
N MET A 224 17.47 42.53 -6.50
CA MET A 224 18.08 42.40 -5.18
C MET A 224 19.21 43.42 -5.13
N TYR A 225 19.03 44.47 -4.31
CA TYR A 225 20.16 45.29 -3.90
C TYR A 225 21.08 44.43 -3.05
N LEU A 226 22.29 44.16 -3.54
CA LEU A 226 23.41 43.69 -2.73
C LEU A 226 23.79 44.83 -1.81
N GLN A 227 23.56 44.68 -0.51
CA GLN A 227 24.21 45.44 0.56
C GLN A 227 25.46 44.71 1.03
#